data_966c0be7a45047fa16bb996031c1f880
#
_entry.id   966c0be7a45047fa16bb996031c1f880
#
_cell.length_a   1.000
_cell.length_b   1.000
_cell.length_c   1.000
_cell.angle_alpha   90.00
_cell.angle_beta   90.00
_cell.angle_gamma   90.00
#
_symmetry.space_group_name_H-M   'P 1'
#
loop_
_entity.id
_entity.type
_entity.pdbx_description
1 polymer ?
#
loop_
_entity_poly.entity_id
_entity_poly.type
_entity_poly.pdbx_seq_one_letter_code
_entity_poly.pdbx_strand_id
1 'polypeptide(L)'
;MKTYTLTPAVLMLMSSVAKAQPEVHYESCKSTFNYLAAQYQGTTDKNNSGSQWCYLKQSIEGATWGHVRTETIPEFKTVTGKACKTPSEYQGEKFYGCTTRNHTAPWCYVEDGGWEECQPEAPPALLAHTQPLQSKRLDRVALGSCFKTKGDMPEALAKLIGQQPDLFLWLGDNIYADTTDMAVMRQKYDDKKNNSEYRKFLEAKIPVMATWDDHDFGWNNEGKHYPQKVNAQKEYLRHFDVDKADPRQNGQAGIYEAKMLGGSGETTHVITLDARYFRSPTFSSYGACEGESSTILGEAQWQWLEQELQKPSEIKLIASGIQVLPPLHQGRSKTNYCAYGDGKTFNAAIASLEETNMSGTSYESWAEMPAQRERLLRLVQKSVNEGKTKAVVFLSGDQHWGELLQKTIPASSAYGQAVNVYEVTASGFGQNWPYHIENPLRLPIYADDKGDGNFAKACQLPFKYAGVTYQGCITRDNDKPWCYTQVDDSQKGIEGEWGNCAPAGASIPTGRVGVISKDIARLTTSNRHLINKSGSNYGLIDIDWQNRELKMSIETANEEAVSTIIKF
;
A
#
# COMPACT_ATOMS: atom_id res chain seq x y z
N MET A 1 56.19 47.31 -2.55
CA MET A 1 54.89 47.94 -2.27
C MET A 1 53.92 47.58 -3.39
N LYS A 2 53.02 46.62 -3.16
CA LYS A 2 51.90 46.32 -4.07
C LYS A 2 50.62 46.61 -3.30
N THR A 3 49.96 47.65 -3.72
CA THR A 3 48.65 48.11 -3.23
C THR A 3 47.56 47.17 -3.77
N TYR A 4 46.80 46.54 -2.88
CA TYR A 4 45.57 45.83 -3.22
C TYR A 4 44.40 46.78 -2.99
N THR A 5 43.69 47.09 -4.02
CA THR A 5 42.40 47.80 -3.98
C THR A 5 41.31 46.81 -3.61
N LEU A 6 40.62 47.05 -2.51
CA LEU A 6 39.40 46.37 -2.08
C LEU A 6 38.20 46.92 -2.83
N THR A 7 37.51 46.08 -3.55
CA THR A 7 36.17 46.35 -4.11
C THR A 7 35.12 46.20 -3.01
N PRO A 8 34.13 47.12 -2.89
CA PRO A 8 33.08 46.99 -1.89
C PRO A 8 32.07 45.91 -2.29
N ALA A 9 31.89 44.89 -1.43
CA ALA A 9 30.81 43.93 -1.52
C ALA A 9 29.48 44.65 -1.26
N VAL A 10 28.60 44.60 -2.26
CA VAL A 10 27.22 45.03 -2.14
C VAL A 10 26.50 44.04 -1.25
N LEU A 11 26.22 44.41 -0.01
CA LEU A 11 25.36 43.70 0.90
C LEU A 11 23.92 43.88 0.41
N MET A 12 23.37 42.91 -0.33
CA MET A 12 21.92 42.82 -0.54
C MET A 12 21.28 42.37 0.79
N LEU A 13 20.77 43.33 1.53
CA LEU A 13 19.79 43.09 2.58
C LEU A 13 18.50 42.63 1.90
N MET A 14 18.30 41.32 1.84
CA MET A 14 16.96 40.76 1.62
C MET A 14 16.16 41.03 2.91
N SER A 15 15.42 42.14 2.92
CA SER A 15 14.35 42.35 3.87
C SER A 15 13.28 41.27 3.56
N SER A 16 13.21 40.22 4.33
CA SER A 16 12.04 39.36 4.38
C SER A 16 10.89 40.23 4.91
N VAL A 17 10.10 40.78 4.03
CA VAL A 17 8.80 41.30 4.40
C VAL A 17 8.01 40.10 4.92
N ALA A 18 7.81 40.05 6.23
CA ALA A 18 6.93 39.08 6.83
C ALA A 18 5.56 39.21 6.15
N LYS A 19 5.14 38.19 5.39
CA LYS A 19 3.82 38.19 4.77
C LYS A 19 2.79 38.38 5.88
N ALA A 20 1.89 39.36 5.73
CA ALA A 20 0.80 39.55 6.67
C ALA A 20 -0.03 38.28 6.71
N GLN A 21 -0.44 37.82 7.91
CA GLN A 21 -1.30 36.67 8.04
C GLN A 21 -2.66 36.94 7.39
N PRO A 22 -3.27 35.98 6.70
CA PRO A 22 -4.53 36.20 6.02
C PRO A 22 -5.66 36.44 7.02
N GLU A 23 -6.60 37.29 6.63
CA GLU A 23 -7.88 37.42 7.29
C GLU A 23 -8.83 36.37 6.73
N VAL A 24 -9.47 35.57 7.59
CA VAL A 24 -10.26 34.41 7.21
C VAL A 24 -11.63 34.38 7.86
N HIS A 25 -12.58 33.69 7.22
CA HIS A 25 -13.83 33.27 7.86
C HIS A 25 -13.58 32.07 8.77
N TYR A 26 -14.36 31.94 9.86
CA TYR A 26 -14.21 30.84 10.81
C TYR A 26 -14.32 29.45 10.17
N GLU A 27 -15.11 29.28 9.12
CA GLU A 27 -15.22 28.02 8.37
C GLU A 27 -13.88 27.48 7.84
N SER A 28 -12.90 28.38 7.63
CA SER A 28 -11.53 28.02 7.24
C SER A 28 -10.67 27.54 8.42
N CYS A 29 -11.13 27.73 9.66
CA CYS A 29 -10.44 27.29 10.86
C CYS A 29 -10.55 25.77 11.08
N LYS A 30 -9.53 25.18 11.72
CA LYS A 30 -9.69 23.88 12.37
C LYS A 30 -10.73 24.02 13.49
N SER A 31 -11.65 23.09 13.59
CA SER A 31 -12.71 23.10 14.62
C SER A 31 -12.13 23.08 16.03
N THR A 32 -11.04 22.31 16.22
CA THR A 32 -10.25 22.29 17.44
C THR A 32 -8.75 22.40 17.13
N PHE A 33 -8.00 23.03 18.02
CA PHE A 33 -6.54 23.10 17.90
C PHE A 33 -5.87 23.25 19.28
N ASN A 34 -4.60 22.81 19.37
CA ASN A 34 -3.79 22.94 20.58
C ASN A 34 -2.83 24.13 20.46
N TYR A 35 -2.76 24.97 21.47
CA TYR A 35 -1.80 26.04 21.56
C TYR A 35 -1.40 26.32 23.02
N LEU A 36 -0.09 26.39 23.32
CA LEU A 36 0.48 26.62 24.65
C LEU A 36 -0.20 25.80 25.76
N ALA A 37 -0.21 24.47 25.60
CA ALA A 37 -0.78 23.51 26.54
C ALA A 37 -2.29 23.66 26.83
N ALA A 38 -3.04 24.33 25.96
CA ALA A 38 -4.50 24.37 25.98
C ALA A 38 -5.07 23.93 24.64
N GLN A 39 -6.22 23.29 24.67
CA GLN A 39 -7.03 23.03 23.48
C GLN A 39 -8.09 24.13 23.38
N TYR A 40 -8.36 24.56 22.15
CA TYR A 40 -9.39 25.52 21.81
C TYR A 40 -10.36 24.89 20.82
N GLN A 41 -11.63 25.06 21.09
CA GLN A 41 -12.71 24.86 20.15
C GLN A 41 -13.29 26.24 19.85
N GLY A 42 -12.89 26.82 18.73
CA GLY A 42 -13.16 28.23 18.41
C GLY A 42 -11.88 29.01 18.05
N THR A 43 -11.72 30.18 18.65
CA THR A 43 -10.58 31.08 18.38
C THR A 43 -9.99 31.63 19.68
N THR A 44 -8.78 32.19 19.62
CA THR A 44 -8.12 32.85 20.75
C THR A 44 -7.35 34.09 20.27
N ASP A 45 -7.15 35.08 21.16
CA ASP A 45 -6.24 36.19 20.94
C ASP A 45 -4.86 35.99 21.56
N LYS A 46 -4.58 34.82 22.12
CA LYS A 46 -3.32 34.50 22.82
C LYS A 46 -2.11 34.77 21.93
N ASN A 47 -1.19 35.64 22.41
CA ASN A 47 -0.01 36.09 21.69
C ASN A 47 -0.28 36.82 20.35
N ASN A 48 -1.45 37.41 20.17
CA ASN A 48 -1.86 38.05 18.92
C ASN A 48 -2.46 39.45 19.12
N SER A 49 -2.01 40.18 20.17
CA SER A 49 -2.35 41.58 20.43
C SER A 49 -3.86 41.91 20.38
N GLY A 50 -4.69 40.99 20.88
CA GLY A 50 -6.16 41.15 20.95
C GLY A 50 -6.92 40.74 19.68
N SER A 51 -6.23 40.40 18.60
CA SER A 51 -6.89 39.91 17.38
C SER A 51 -7.15 38.40 17.49
N GLN A 52 -8.38 37.96 17.22
CA GLN A 52 -8.76 36.56 17.21
C GLN A 52 -8.08 35.79 16.06
N TRP A 53 -7.58 34.60 16.31
CA TRP A 53 -6.94 33.76 15.32
C TRP A 53 -7.24 32.27 15.53
N CYS A 54 -7.00 31.47 14.48
CA CYS A 54 -7.08 30.02 14.50
C CYS A 54 -6.03 29.38 13.61
N TYR A 55 -5.76 28.09 13.78
CA TYR A 55 -5.08 27.30 12.76
C TYR A 55 -6.03 26.98 11.61
N LEU A 56 -5.53 27.05 10.38
CA LEU A 56 -6.31 26.81 9.17
C LEU A 56 -6.42 25.30 8.87
N LYS A 57 -7.57 24.90 8.31
CA LYS A 57 -7.79 23.54 7.76
C LYS A 57 -6.84 23.26 6.61
N GLN A 58 -6.65 24.27 5.76
CA GLN A 58 -5.71 24.25 4.63
C GLN A 58 -4.88 25.53 4.65
N SER A 59 -3.63 25.43 4.23
CA SER A 59 -2.74 26.60 4.11
C SER A 59 -3.28 27.56 3.06
N ILE A 60 -3.32 28.85 3.40
CA ILE A 60 -3.70 29.94 2.48
C ILE A 60 -2.45 30.76 2.20
N GLU A 61 -2.02 30.80 0.94
CA GLU A 61 -0.80 31.48 0.50
C GLU A 61 0.47 31.10 1.31
N GLY A 62 0.51 29.86 1.81
CA GLY A 62 1.58 29.33 2.67
C GLY A 62 1.39 29.60 4.16
N ALA A 63 0.37 30.35 4.59
CA ALA A 63 0.05 30.56 6.00
C ALA A 63 -0.71 29.35 6.57
N THR A 64 -0.33 28.88 7.74
CA THR A 64 -0.98 27.77 8.47
C THR A 64 -1.95 28.24 9.54
N TRP A 65 -2.02 29.53 9.79
CA TRP A 65 -2.94 30.18 10.69
C TRP A 65 -3.39 31.53 10.10
N GLY A 66 -4.51 32.09 10.56
CA GLY A 66 -5.03 33.35 10.09
C GLY A 66 -5.82 34.13 11.14
N HIS A 67 -6.00 35.41 10.91
CA HIS A 67 -6.88 36.28 11.68
C HIS A 67 -8.33 36.00 11.32
N VAL A 68 -9.19 35.79 12.33
CA VAL A 68 -10.57 35.38 12.13
C VAL A 68 -11.51 36.59 12.23
N ARG A 69 -12.38 36.73 11.24
CA ARG A 69 -13.50 37.69 11.32
C ARG A 69 -14.49 37.22 12.37
N THR A 70 -14.60 37.96 13.47
CA THR A 70 -15.35 37.51 14.65
C THR A 70 -16.84 37.32 14.40
N GLU A 71 -17.41 38.07 13.45
CA GLU A 71 -18.79 37.93 13.01
C GLU A 71 -19.11 36.60 12.29
N THR A 72 -18.08 35.87 11.90
CA THR A 72 -18.23 34.56 11.25
C THR A 72 -18.12 33.38 12.22
N ILE A 73 -17.83 33.66 13.50
CA ILE A 73 -17.66 32.62 14.52
C ILE A 73 -19.05 32.15 14.99
N PRO A 74 -19.33 30.82 14.94
CA PRO A 74 -20.62 30.29 15.34
C PRO A 74 -20.83 30.39 16.85
N GLU A 75 -22.08 30.26 17.29
CA GLU A 75 -22.41 30.11 18.69
C GLU A 75 -21.96 28.73 19.22
N PHE A 76 -21.20 28.73 20.31
CA PHE A 76 -20.86 27.51 21.04
C PHE A 76 -21.79 27.28 22.21
N LYS A 77 -22.06 26.02 22.53
CA LYS A 77 -23.00 25.62 23.61
C LYS A 77 -22.33 24.74 24.65
N THR A 78 -22.80 24.83 25.86
CA THR A 78 -22.42 23.95 26.97
C THR A 78 -23.16 22.62 26.90
N VAL A 79 -22.71 21.65 27.69
CA VAL A 79 -23.39 20.34 27.82
C VAL A 79 -24.86 20.46 28.29
N THR A 80 -25.21 21.54 28.98
CA THR A 80 -26.58 21.84 29.37
C THR A 80 -27.38 22.60 28.32
N GLY A 81 -26.76 22.94 27.18
CA GLY A 81 -27.37 23.66 26.05
C GLY A 81 -27.35 25.18 26.18
N LYS A 82 -26.71 25.74 27.19
CA LYS A 82 -26.55 27.21 27.33
C LYS A 82 -25.53 27.72 26.32
N ALA A 83 -25.73 28.94 25.84
CA ALA A 83 -24.76 29.61 24.96
C ALA A 83 -23.50 30.01 25.75
N CYS A 84 -22.34 29.77 25.13
CA CYS A 84 -21.09 30.30 25.63
C CYS A 84 -21.05 31.83 25.44
N LYS A 85 -20.63 32.52 26.51
CA LYS A 85 -20.37 33.97 26.43
C LYS A 85 -19.27 34.27 25.44
N THR A 86 -19.52 35.20 24.54
CA THR A 86 -18.58 35.53 23.43
C THR A 86 -18.31 37.04 23.37
N PRO A 87 -17.06 37.51 23.51
CA PRO A 87 -15.89 36.69 23.93
C PRO A 87 -15.92 36.30 25.39
N SER A 88 -15.40 35.13 25.71
CA SER A 88 -15.00 34.77 27.07
C SER A 88 -13.60 35.35 27.36
N GLU A 89 -13.37 35.77 28.62
CA GLU A 89 -12.04 36.26 29.04
C GLU A 89 -11.56 35.50 30.27
N TYR A 90 -10.37 34.89 30.19
CA TYR A 90 -9.75 34.17 31.28
C TYR A 90 -8.23 34.46 31.31
N GLN A 91 -7.76 34.94 32.48
CA GLN A 91 -6.35 35.28 32.70
C GLN A 91 -5.76 36.24 31.63
N GLY A 92 -6.57 37.24 31.23
CA GLY A 92 -6.15 38.26 30.25
C GLY A 92 -6.10 37.75 28.79
N GLU A 93 -6.71 36.58 28.54
CA GLU A 93 -6.87 36.02 27.19
C GLU A 93 -8.35 36.03 26.82
N LYS A 94 -8.68 36.53 25.62
CA LYS A 94 -10.01 36.48 25.06
C LYS A 94 -10.11 35.34 24.04
N PHE A 95 -11.18 34.58 24.14
CA PHE A 95 -11.48 33.51 23.21
C PHE A 95 -12.98 33.47 22.87
N TYR A 96 -13.27 33.02 21.66
CA TYR A 96 -14.61 32.73 21.18
C TYR A 96 -14.75 31.20 21.08
N GLY A 97 -15.70 30.63 21.82
CA GLY A 97 -15.85 29.18 21.93
C GLY A 97 -15.32 28.64 23.24
N CYS A 98 -14.63 27.52 23.19
CA CYS A 98 -14.25 26.72 24.36
C CYS A 98 -12.73 26.54 24.48
N THR A 99 -12.25 26.41 25.71
CA THR A 99 -10.83 26.17 25.99
C THR A 99 -10.66 25.11 27.09
N THR A 100 -9.54 24.36 27.07
CA THR A 100 -9.15 23.49 28.19
C THR A 100 -8.21 24.17 29.20
N ARG A 101 -8.05 25.52 29.11
CA ARG A 101 -7.15 26.25 30.01
C ARG A 101 -7.50 26.00 31.46
N ASN A 102 -6.54 25.42 32.23
CA ASN A 102 -6.71 25.01 33.62
C ASN A 102 -7.87 24.01 33.89
N HIS A 103 -8.32 23.28 32.90
CA HIS A 103 -9.34 22.24 32.99
C HIS A 103 -9.07 21.06 32.07
N THR A 104 -9.56 19.88 32.39
CA THR A 104 -9.35 18.66 31.61
C THR A 104 -10.28 18.54 30.41
N ALA A 105 -11.48 19.15 30.50
CA ALA A 105 -12.45 19.19 29.40
C ALA A 105 -12.57 20.63 28.84
N PRO A 106 -12.99 20.81 27.59
CA PRO A 106 -13.28 22.14 27.03
C PRO A 106 -14.42 22.79 27.80
N TRP A 107 -14.26 24.07 28.17
CA TRP A 107 -15.22 24.86 28.92
C TRP A 107 -15.33 26.28 28.38
N CYS A 108 -16.42 26.96 28.71
CA CYS A 108 -16.63 28.38 28.44
C CYS A 108 -17.39 29.05 29.60
N TYR A 109 -17.35 30.39 29.66
CA TYR A 109 -18.26 31.14 30.50
C TYR A 109 -19.65 31.19 29.87
N VAL A 110 -20.68 31.27 30.72
CA VAL A 110 -22.07 31.45 30.31
C VAL A 110 -22.61 32.83 30.74
N GLU A 111 -23.63 33.35 30.06
CA GLU A 111 -24.11 34.72 30.24
C GLU A 111 -24.69 34.97 31.66
N ASP A 112 -25.27 33.95 32.30
CA ASP A 112 -25.84 34.02 33.62
C ASP A 112 -24.81 33.96 34.78
N GLY A 113 -23.53 33.97 34.44
CA GLY A 113 -22.38 33.95 35.34
C GLY A 113 -21.97 32.52 35.74
N GLY A 114 -20.69 32.28 35.72
CA GLY A 114 -20.10 30.95 35.93
C GLY A 114 -19.52 30.35 34.64
N TRP A 115 -19.09 29.12 34.74
CA TRP A 115 -18.55 28.38 33.61
C TRP A 115 -19.19 26.98 33.53
N GLU A 116 -19.26 26.42 32.36
CA GLU A 116 -19.74 25.06 32.14
C GLU A 116 -18.86 24.38 31.08
N GLU A 117 -18.83 23.05 31.09
CA GLU A 117 -18.21 22.28 30.03
C GLU A 117 -18.98 22.47 28.72
N CYS A 118 -18.22 22.57 27.65
CA CYS A 118 -18.79 22.69 26.31
C CYS A 118 -19.32 21.37 25.79
N GLN A 119 -20.35 21.43 24.97
CA GLN A 119 -20.77 20.28 24.20
C GLN A 119 -19.57 19.84 23.34
N PRO A 120 -19.19 18.56 23.35
CA PRO A 120 -18.23 18.04 22.41
C PRO A 120 -18.77 18.30 21.01
N GLU A 121 -17.91 18.82 20.12
CA GLU A 121 -18.27 18.95 18.72
C GLU A 121 -18.69 17.56 18.22
N ALA A 122 -19.87 17.47 17.62
CA ALA A 122 -20.27 16.23 16.98
C ALA A 122 -19.23 15.91 15.88
N PRO A 123 -18.58 14.76 15.91
CA PRO A 123 -17.63 14.42 14.86
C PRO A 123 -18.34 14.51 13.51
N PRO A 124 -17.67 14.99 12.46
CA PRO A 124 -18.28 15.05 11.14
C PRO A 124 -18.79 13.67 10.76
N ALA A 125 -19.96 13.60 10.12
CA ALA A 125 -20.50 12.32 9.68
C ALA A 125 -19.47 11.57 8.83
N LEU A 126 -19.21 10.31 9.20
CA LEU A 126 -18.29 9.46 8.47
C LEU A 126 -18.85 9.19 7.07
N LEU A 127 -18.06 9.43 6.04
CA LEU A 127 -18.41 9.05 4.69
C LEU A 127 -18.25 7.52 4.52
N ALA A 128 -19.16 6.93 3.74
CA ALA A 128 -19.11 5.50 3.45
C ALA A 128 -18.23 5.20 2.23
N HIS A 129 -17.64 3.99 2.22
CA HIS A 129 -16.99 3.45 1.04
C HIS A 129 -18.02 3.01 -0.01
N THR A 130 -17.70 3.20 -1.27
CA THR A 130 -18.49 2.70 -2.39
C THR A 130 -18.19 1.22 -2.61
N GLN A 131 -19.23 0.39 -2.69
CA GLN A 131 -19.09 -1.03 -2.94
C GLN A 131 -19.04 -1.33 -4.46
N PRO A 132 -18.22 -2.28 -4.91
CA PRO A 132 -18.14 -2.64 -6.32
C PRO A 132 -19.40 -3.33 -6.83
N LEU A 133 -19.79 -3.00 -8.05
CA LEU A 133 -20.93 -3.62 -8.75
C LEU A 133 -20.45 -4.82 -9.57
N GLN A 134 -21.08 -5.98 -9.40
CA GLN A 134 -20.72 -7.21 -10.12
C GLN A 134 -20.81 -7.09 -11.65
N SER A 135 -21.79 -6.34 -12.15
CA SER A 135 -21.98 -6.12 -13.58
C SER A 135 -20.95 -5.14 -14.20
N LYS A 136 -20.19 -4.43 -13.40
CA LYS A 136 -19.20 -3.46 -13.88
C LYS A 136 -17.97 -4.20 -14.42
N ARG A 137 -17.68 -4.01 -15.72
CA ARG A 137 -16.40 -4.39 -16.30
C ARG A 137 -15.29 -3.52 -15.70
N LEU A 138 -14.16 -4.10 -15.42
CA LEU A 138 -13.00 -3.37 -14.98
C LEU A 138 -12.09 -3.08 -16.18
N ASP A 139 -11.85 -1.80 -16.45
CA ASP A 139 -10.86 -1.34 -17.43
C ASP A 139 -9.61 -0.82 -16.70
N ARG A 140 -9.79 -0.37 -15.45
CA ARG A 140 -8.69 0.15 -14.63
C ARG A 140 -8.87 -0.22 -13.16
N VAL A 141 -7.85 -0.86 -12.59
CA VAL A 141 -7.81 -1.22 -11.16
C VAL A 141 -6.61 -0.53 -10.53
N ALA A 142 -6.85 0.22 -9.46
CA ALA A 142 -5.78 0.78 -8.64
C ALA A 142 -5.64 0.01 -7.33
N LEU A 143 -4.45 0.03 -6.72
CA LEU A 143 -4.15 -0.67 -5.47
C LEU A 143 -3.12 0.08 -4.65
N GLY A 144 -3.18 -0.07 -3.33
CA GLY A 144 -2.23 0.55 -2.41
C GLY A 144 -2.35 0.02 -0.99
N SER A 145 -1.31 0.21 -0.19
CA SER A 145 -1.24 -0.15 1.23
C SER A 145 -0.37 0.81 2.01
N CYS A 146 -0.26 0.62 3.32
CA CYS A 146 0.60 1.38 4.22
C CYS A 146 0.26 2.88 4.20
N PHE A 147 -1.04 3.15 4.45
CA PHE A 147 -1.59 4.50 4.38
C PHE A 147 -1.13 5.39 5.53
N LYS A 148 -0.43 6.47 5.19
CA LYS A 148 -0.15 7.59 6.11
C LYS A 148 -0.18 8.91 5.35
N THR A 149 -0.79 9.94 5.94
CA THR A 149 -0.77 11.28 5.37
C THR A 149 0.58 11.92 5.64
N LYS A 150 1.56 11.63 4.79
CA LYS A 150 2.95 12.06 4.95
C LYS A 150 3.61 12.28 3.57
N GLY A 151 4.56 13.23 3.52
CA GLY A 151 5.32 13.50 2.30
C GLY A 151 4.43 13.91 1.13
N ASP A 152 4.66 13.33 -0.02
CA ASP A 152 3.95 13.55 -1.30
C ASP A 152 2.72 12.64 -1.50
N MET A 153 2.23 12.01 -0.41
CA MET A 153 1.02 11.17 -0.49
C MET A 153 -0.23 11.93 -0.97
N PRO A 154 -0.47 13.21 -0.57
CA PRO A 154 -1.61 13.95 -1.09
C PRO A 154 -1.59 14.12 -2.62
N GLU A 155 -0.42 14.35 -3.21
CA GLU A 155 -0.22 14.48 -4.64
C GLU A 155 -0.44 13.13 -5.35
N ALA A 156 0.11 12.04 -4.79
CA ALA A 156 -0.10 10.68 -5.31
C ALA A 156 -1.59 10.30 -5.28
N LEU A 157 -2.31 10.64 -4.19
CA LEU A 157 -3.74 10.40 -4.05
C LEU A 157 -4.55 11.22 -5.05
N ALA A 158 -4.21 12.50 -5.24
CA ALA A 158 -4.88 13.36 -6.22
C ALA A 158 -4.70 12.83 -7.65
N LYS A 159 -3.48 12.37 -7.99
CA LYS A 159 -3.19 11.71 -9.28
C LYS A 159 -4.02 10.44 -9.46
N LEU A 160 -4.09 9.58 -8.43
CA LEU A 160 -4.89 8.37 -8.43
C LEU A 160 -6.38 8.68 -8.67
N ILE A 161 -6.95 9.62 -7.93
CA ILE A 161 -8.36 10.04 -8.09
C ILE A 161 -8.60 10.57 -9.51
N GLY A 162 -7.67 11.36 -10.04
CA GLY A 162 -7.74 11.88 -11.41
C GLY A 162 -7.73 10.82 -12.50
N GLN A 163 -7.17 9.63 -12.22
CA GLN A 163 -7.17 8.49 -13.14
C GLN A 163 -8.48 7.70 -13.16
N GLN A 164 -9.41 7.98 -12.23
CA GLN A 164 -10.77 7.42 -12.16
C GLN A 164 -10.80 5.88 -12.27
N PRO A 165 -10.14 5.12 -11.40
CA PRO A 165 -10.17 3.66 -11.46
C PRO A 165 -11.58 3.11 -11.21
N ASP A 166 -11.91 2.00 -11.86
CA ASP A 166 -13.17 1.28 -11.67
C ASP A 166 -13.25 0.56 -10.33
N LEU A 167 -12.08 0.25 -9.75
CA LEU A 167 -11.91 -0.41 -8.46
C LEU A 167 -10.62 0.04 -7.82
N PHE A 168 -10.64 0.29 -6.50
CA PHE A 168 -9.44 0.42 -5.68
C PHE A 168 -9.34 -0.75 -4.69
N LEU A 169 -8.15 -1.34 -4.60
CA LEU A 169 -7.85 -2.43 -3.67
C LEU A 169 -6.93 -1.94 -2.56
N TRP A 170 -7.44 -1.91 -1.33
CA TRP A 170 -6.61 -1.71 -0.14
C TRP A 170 -5.95 -3.05 0.25
N LEU A 171 -4.63 -3.06 0.37
CA LEU A 171 -3.82 -4.25 0.58
C LEU A 171 -3.20 -4.32 1.98
N GLY A 172 -3.92 -3.81 2.97
CA GLY A 172 -3.47 -3.82 4.36
C GLY A 172 -2.78 -2.54 4.80
N ASP A 173 -2.45 -2.48 6.09
CA ASP A 173 -1.95 -1.29 6.78
C ASP A 173 -2.82 -0.06 6.51
N ASN A 174 -4.12 -0.29 6.55
CA ASN A 174 -5.11 0.77 6.37
C ASN A 174 -5.05 1.79 7.50
N ILE A 175 -4.65 1.34 8.67
CA ILE A 175 -4.30 2.12 9.87
C ILE A 175 -3.10 1.47 10.55
N TYR A 176 -2.48 2.18 11.48
CA TYR A 176 -1.44 1.68 12.39
C TYR A 176 -2.02 1.73 13.80
N ALA A 177 -2.79 0.70 14.14
CA ALA A 177 -3.49 0.62 15.42
C ALA A 177 -2.58 0.10 16.53
N ASP A 178 -1.87 -1.01 16.28
CA ASP A 178 -0.88 -1.63 17.17
C ASP A 178 -1.39 -1.76 18.63
N THR A 179 -2.62 -2.26 18.80
CA THR A 179 -3.32 -2.24 20.07
C THR A 179 -4.22 -3.45 20.28
N THR A 180 -4.47 -3.82 21.53
CA THR A 180 -5.54 -4.74 21.92
C THR A 180 -6.80 -4.03 22.42
N ASP A 181 -6.79 -2.71 22.49
CA ASP A 181 -7.94 -1.88 22.83
C ASP A 181 -8.75 -1.55 21.57
N MET A 182 -9.93 -2.14 21.46
CA MET A 182 -10.80 -1.93 20.30
C MET A 182 -11.40 -0.52 20.21
N ALA A 183 -11.44 0.23 21.29
CA ALA A 183 -11.83 1.64 21.23
C ALA A 183 -10.74 2.48 20.54
N VAL A 184 -9.47 2.19 20.83
CA VAL A 184 -8.33 2.82 20.16
C VAL A 184 -8.32 2.43 18.66
N MET A 185 -8.51 1.15 18.33
CA MET A 185 -8.57 0.69 16.94
C MET A 185 -9.70 1.38 16.17
N ARG A 186 -10.89 1.44 16.75
CA ARG A 186 -12.05 2.15 16.22
C ARG A 186 -11.74 3.61 15.94
N GLN A 187 -11.15 4.30 16.92
CA GLN A 187 -10.76 5.70 16.77
C GLN A 187 -9.78 5.91 15.62
N LYS A 188 -8.78 5.03 15.47
CA LYS A 188 -7.83 5.09 14.36
C LYS A 188 -8.51 4.95 12.99
N TYR A 189 -9.48 4.05 12.86
CA TYR A 189 -10.29 3.94 11.65
C TYR A 189 -11.15 5.17 11.39
N ASP A 190 -11.75 5.74 12.43
CA ASP A 190 -12.57 6.95 12.32
C ASP A 190 -11.71 8.17 11.98
N ASP A 191 -10.52 8.29 12.57
CA ASP A 191 -9.52 9.31 12.24
C ASP A 191 -9.10 9.23 10.76
N LYS A 192 -8.91 8.02 10.21
CA LYS A 192 -8.65 7.83 8.79
C LYS A 192 -9.81 8.36 7.94
N LYS A 193 -11.06 7.98 8.24
CA LYS A 193 -12.24 8.48 7.51
C LYS A 193 -12.41 10.00 7.61
N ASN A 194 -11.99 10.59 8.73
CA ASN A 194 -12.03 12.04 8.96
C ASN A 194 -10.80 12.79 8.40
N ASN A 195 -9.75 12.09 7.98
CA ASN A 195 -8.59 12.71 7.37
C ASN A 195 -8.98 13.44 6.08
N SER A 196 -8.55 14.68 5.90
CA SER A 196 -8.95 15.53 4.77
C SER A 196 -8.62 14.92 3.41
N GLU A 197 -7.48 14.26 3.29
CA GLU A 197 -7.08 13.62 2.03
C GLU A 197 -7.90 12.35 1.79
N TYR A 198 -8.08 11.52 2.82
CA TYR A 198 -8.91 10.32 2.67
C TYR A 198 -10.38 10.63 2.37
N ARG A 199 -10.92 11.75 2.89
CA ARG A 199 -12.27 12.22 2.54
C ARG A 199 -12.40 12.52 1.05
N LYS A 200 -11.39 13.13 0.41
CA LYS A 200 -11.38 13.34 -1.05
C LYS A 200 -11.50 12.01 -1.82
N PHE A 201 -10.82 10.97 -1.34
CA PHE A 201 -10.94 9.62 -1.90
C PHE A 201 -12.37 9.06 -1.76
N LEU A 202 -12.98 9.19 -0.58
CA LEU A 202 -14.36 8.75 -0.35
C LEU A 202 -15.38 9.55 -1.18
N GLU A 203 -15.17 10.86 -1.33
CA GLU A 203 -16.00 11.76 -2.14
C GLU A 203 -15.90 11.45 -3.63
N ALA A 204 -14.78 10.93 -4.10
CA ALA A 204 -14.59 10.46 -5.47
C ALA A 204 -15.42 9.21 -5.79
N LYS A 205 -15.99 8.53 -4.79
CA LYS A 205 -16.87 7.36 -4.92
C LYS A 205 -16.27 6.21 -5.74
N ILE A 206 -14.95 6.06 -5.69
CA ILE A 206 -14.25 4.93 -6.29
C ILE A 206 -14.67 3.65 -5.54
N PRO A 207 -15.15 2.60 -6.23
CA PRO A 207 -15.49 1.33 -5.59
C PRO A 207 -14.28 0.70 -4.91
N VAL A 208 -14.48 0.06 -3.74
CA VAL A 208 -13.41 -0.47 -2.90
C VAL A 208 -13.63 -1.93 -2.58
N MET A 209 -12.59 -2.74 -2.72
CA MET A 209 -12.38 -3.99 -1.98
C MET A 209 -11.13 -3.85 -1.13
N ALA A 210 -11.00 -4.64 -0.08
CA ALA A 210 -9.89 -4.49 0.84
C ALA A 210 -9.48 -5.81 1.49
N THR A 211 -8.22 -5.87 1.91
CA THR A 211 -7.73 -6.80 2.93
C THR A 211 -7.03 -5.99 4.03
N TRP A 212 -6.76 -6.64 5.14
CA TRP A 212 -5.91 -6.08 6.18
C TRP A 212 -4.49 -6.63 6.11
N ASP A 213 -3.59 -6.00 6.88
CA ASP A 213 -2.32 -6.58 7.22
C ASP A 213 -2.09 -6.48 8.74
N ASP A 214 -0.87 -6.58 9.23
CA ASP A 214 -0.58 -6.74 10.65
C ASP A 214 -1.00 -5.53 11.51
N HIS A 215 -0.72 -4.30 11.05
CA HIS A 215 -1.00 -3.10 11.82
C HIS A 215 -2.49 -2.75 11.97
N ASP A 216 -3.34 -3.16 11.05
CA ASP A 216 -4.79 -3.01 11.16
C ASP A 216 -5.50 -4.29 11.63
N PHE A 217 -4.79 -5.43 11.65
CA PHE A 217 -5.24 -6.65 12.30
C PHE A 217 -4.95 -6.66 13.81
N GLY A 218 -3.72 -6.26 14.22
CA GLY A 218 -3.30 -6.33 15.61
C GLY A 218 -2.03 -5.56 15.90
N TRP A 219 -0.93 -6.28 16.13
CA TRP A 219 0.41 -5.73 16.29
C TRP A 219 1.29 -6.12 15.11
N ASN A 220 2.40 -5.40 14.96
CA ASN A 220 3.40 -5.69 13.92
C ASN A 220 3.74 -7.19 13.86
N ASN A 221 3.64 -7.76 12.66
CA ASN A 221 3.86 -9.17 12.34
C ASN A 221 2.91 -10.17 13.04
N GLU A 222 1.77 -9.75 13.56
CA GLU A 222 0.85 -10.58 14.34
C GLU A 222 0.07 -11.58 13.46
N GLY A 223 -0.42 -12.64 14.08
CA GLY A 223 -1.15 -13.73 13.42
C GLY A 223 -2.20 -14.36 14.33
N LYS A 224 -2.44 -15.66 14.16
CA LYS A 224 -3.55 -16.40 14.80
C LYS A 224 -3.62 -16.29 16.33
N HIS A 225 -2.53 -15.96 17.00
CA HIS A 225 -2.48 -15.82 18.45
C HIS A 225 -2.91 -14.44 18.95
N TYR A 226 -3.18 -13.50 18.07
CA TYR A 226 -3.69 -12.19 18.46
C TYR A 226 -5.03 -12.32 19.22
N PRO A 227 -5.09 -11.86 20.49
CA PRO A 227 -6.22 -12.17 21.36
C PRO A 227 -7.52 -11.49 20.94
N GLN A 228 -7.43 -10.37 20.20
CA GLN A 228 -8.58 -9.57 19.79
C GLN A 228 -9.01 -9.77 18.33
N LYS A 229 -8.48 -10.76 17.60
CA LYS A 229 -8.71 -10.94 16.15
C LYS A 229 -10.19 -10.94 15.74
N VAL A 230 -11.08 -11.51 16.57
CA VAL A 230 -12.53 -11.51 16.31
C VAL A 230 -13.13 -10.11 16.40
N ASN A 231 -12.66 -9.31 17.35
CA ASN A 231 -13.14 -7.95 17.52
C ASN A 231 -12.47 -6.98 16.52
N ALA A 232 -11.18 -7.20 16.19
CA ALA A 232 -10.52 -6.48 15.11
C ALA A 232 -11.26 -6.68 13.76
N GLN A 233 -11.71 -7.91 13.47
CA GLN A 233 -12.55 -8.18 12.28
C GLN A 233 -13.81 -7.32 12.26
N LYS A 234 -14.49 -7.14 13.39
CA LYS A 234 -15.70 -6.28 13.48
C LYS A 234 -15.37 -4.81 13.18
N GLU A 235 -14.27 -4.29 13.74
CA GLU A 235 -13.85 -2.91 13.48
C GLU A 235 -13.45 -2.69 12.02
N TYR A 236 -12.74 -3.63 11.41
CA TYR A 236 -12.40 -3.64 10.00
C TYR A 236 -13.67 -3.62 9.12
N LEU A 237 -14.61 -4.55 9.34
CA LEU A 237 -15.86 -4.64 8.57
C LEU A 237 -16.72 -3.38 8.72
N ARG A 238 -16.76 -2.78 9.93
CA ARG A 238 -17.39 -1.49 10.17
C ARG A 238 -16.73 -0.38 9.35
N HIS A 239 -15.41 -0.31 9.35
CA HIS A 239 -14.66 0.72 8.62
C HIS A 239 -14.95 0.68 7.11
N PHE A 240 -14.95 -0.51 6.53
CA PHE A 240 -15.20 -0.70 5.10
C PHE A 240 -16.68 -0.74 4.71
N ASP A 241 -17.59 -0.42 5.65
CA ASP A 241 -19.04 -0.36 5.43
C ASP A 241 -19.60 -1.66 4.82
N VAL A 242 -19.06 -2.80 5.28
CA VAL A 242 -19.46 -4.12 4.80
C VAL A 242 -20.91 -4.41 5.20
N ASP A 243 -21.70 -4.89 4.21
CA ASP A 243 -23.14 -5.19 4.41
C ASP A 243 -23.36 -6.16 5.56
N LYS A 244 -24.41 -5.93 6.35
CA LYS A 244 -24.77 -6.78 7.49
C LYS A 244 -25.12 -8.22 7.10
N ALA A 245 -25.54 -8.46 5.85
CA ALA A 245 -25.84 -9.79 5.33
C ALA A 245 -24.58 -10.53 4.85
N ASP A 246 -23.43 -9.86 4.80
CA ASP A 246 -22.16 -10.48 4.36
C ASP A 246 -21.74 -11.62 5.30
N PRO A 247 -21.27 -12.76 4.80
CA PRO A 247 -20.82 -13.89 5.62
C PRO A 247 -19.75 -13.51 6.66
N ARG A 248 -18.89 -12.53 6.35
CA ARG A 248 -17.85 -12.02 7.28
C ARG A 248 -18.44 -11.35 8.52
N GLN A 249 -19.66 -10.81 8.43
CA GLN A 249 -20.45 -10.31 9.56
C GLN A 249 -21.18 -11.43 10.31
N ASN A 250 -21.38 -12.60 9.67
CA ASN A 250 -22.29 -13.65 10.08
C ASN A 250 -21.61 -15.02 10.30
N GLY A 251 -20.44 -15.01 10.90
CA GLY A 251 -19.78 -16.24 11.37
C GLY A 251 -18.57 -16.72 10.57
N GLN A 252 -18.27 -16.12 9.42
CA GLN A 252 -17.00 -16.38 8.76
C GLN A 252 -15.84 -15.86 9.62
N ALA A 253 -14.90 -16.72 9.94
CA ALA A 253 -13.64 -16.34 10.58
C ALA A 253 -12.67 -15.82 9.53
N GLY A 254 -12.18 -14.58 9.72
CA GLY A 254 -11.34 -13.88 8.75
C GLY A 254 -12.13 -13.05 7.73
N ILE A 255 -11.40 -12.19 7.03
CA ILE A 255 -11.99 -11.14 6.17
C ILE A 255 -11.92 -11.46 4.67
N TYR A 256 -11.47 -12.67 4.28
CA TYR A 256 -11.34 -13.05 2.88
C TYR A 256 -12.69 -13.00 2.14
N GLU A 257 -12.63 -12.52 0.89
CA GLU A 257 -13.79 -12.42 0.01
C GLU A 257 -13.39 -12.60 -1.45
N ALA A 258 -14.35 -12.84 -2.32
CA ALA A 258 -14.15 -12.82 -3.77
C ALA A 258 -15.35 -12.21 -4.48
N LYS A 259 -15.06 -11.48 -5.56
CA LYS A 259 -16.10 -10.91 -6.44
C LYS A 259 -15.78 -11.16 -7.90
N MET A 260 -16.76 -11.66 -8.64
CA MET A 260 -16.69 -11.75 -10.08
C MET A 260 -17.26 -10.45 -10.66
N LEU A 261 -16.45 -9.72 -11.43
CA LEU A 261 -16.80 -8.42 -12.00
C LEU A 261 -16.74 -8.48 -13.52
N GLY A 262 -17.70 -7.82 -14.21
CA GLY A 262 -17.80 -7.81 -15.66
C GLY A 262 -18.73 -8.89 -16.23
N GLY A 263 -18.76 -8.98 -17.56
CA GLY A 263 -19.61 -9.89 -18.32
C GLY A 263 -18.85 -10.99 -19.07
N SER A 264 -19.57 -11.78 -19.88
CA SER A 264 -18.97 -12.88 -20.64
C SER A 264 -17.82 -12.43 -21.53
N GLY A 265 -16.66 -13.09 -21.42
CA GLY A 265 -15.45 -12.77 -22.17
C GLY A 265 -14.67 -11.55 -21.67
N GLU A 266 -15.18 -10.84 -20.66
CA GLU A 266 -14.55 -9.65 -20.05
C GLU A 266 -14.69 -9.71 -18.53
N THR A 267 -14.43 -10.88 -17.93
CA THR A 267 -14.57 -11.12 -16.49
C THR A 267 -13.25 -11.02 -15.76
N THR A 268 -13.26 -10.25 -14.68
CA THR A 268 -12.18 -10.22 -13.70
C THR A 268 -12.68 -10.81 -12.39
N HIS A 269 -12.01 -11.85 -11.91
CA HIS A 269 -12.25 -12.43 -10.60
C HIS A 269 -11.26 -11.85 -9.58
N VAL A 270 -11.76 -10.99 -8.71
CA VAL A 270 -10.97 -10.36 -7.63
C VAL A 270 -11.15 -11.18 -6.37
N ILE A 271 -10.04 -11.68 -5.84
CA ILE A 271 -9.98 -12.55 -4.64
C ILE A 271 -9.08 -11.85 -3.62
N THR A 272 -9.61 -11.49 -2.46
CA THR A 272 -8.82 -10.95 -1.35
C THR A 272 -8.59 -12.03 -0.31
N LEU A 273 -7.33 -12.29 0.02
CA LEU A 273 -6.92 -13.28 1.02
C LEU A 273 -6.75 -12.61 2.38
N ASP A 274 -7.07 -13.34 3.43
CA ASP A 274 -6.72 -13.00 4.80
C ASP A 274 -5.46 -13.76 5.21
N ALA A 275 -4.33 -13.10 5.19
CA ALA A 275 -3.03 -13.67 5.53
C ALA A 275 -2.67 -13.51 7.02
N ARG A 276 -3.63 -13.11 7.89
CA ARG A 276 -3.38 -12.83 9.32
C ARG A 276 -4.19 -13.69 10.29
N TYR A 277 -5.49 -13.82 10.07
CA TYR A 277 -6.41 -14.43 11.04
C TYR A 277 -6.03 -15.86 11.47
N PHE A 278 -5.51 -16.65 10.53
CA PHE A 278 -5.10 -18.03 10.75
C PHE A 278 -3.59 -18.24 10.71
N ARG A 279 -2.82 -17.19 10.41
CA ARG A 279 -1.39 -17.29 10.19
C ARG A 279 -0.66 -17.78 11.43
N SER A 280 0.05 -18.89 11.26
CA SER A 280 0.93 -19.42 12.30
C SER A 280 2.11 -18.47 12.57
N PRO A 281 2.68 -18.52 13.78
CA PRO A 281 3.88 -17.76 14.11
C PRO A 281 5.03 -18.05 13.14
N THR A 282 5.79 -17.04 12.83
CA THR A 282 7.04 -17.13 12.08
C THR A 282 8.19 -16.58 12.92
N PHE A 283 9.41 -16.74 12.42
CA PHE A 283 10.57 -16.14 13.10
C PHE A 283 10.54 -14.61 13.08
N SER A 284 9.89 -14.00 12.10
CA SER A 284 9.70 -12.55 12.06
C SER A 284 8.75 -12.06 13.16
N SER A 285 7.72 -12.85 13.51
CA SER A 285 6.74 -12.47 14.53
C SER A 285 7.14 -12.88 15.95
N TYR A 286 7.50 -14.15 16.16
CA TYR A 286 7.71 -14.70 17.50
C TYR A 286 9.07 -15.37 17.71
N GLY A 287 9.97 -15.30 16.72
CA GLY A 287 11.26 -16.01 16.78
C GLY A 287 11.14 -17.54 16.73
N ALA A 288 9.97 -18.09 16.42
CA ALA A 288 9.70 -19.52 16.38
C ALA A 288 8.63 -19.88 15.34
N CYS A 289 8.67 -21.14 14.88
CA CYS A 289 7.67 -21.72 13.97
C CYS A 289 6.97 -22.92 14.60
N GLU A 290 5.77 -23.25 14.11
CA GLU A 290 5.04 -24.46 14.49
C GLU A 290 5.43 -25.70 13.65
N GLY A 291 6.50 -25.60 12.85
CA GLY A 291 6.97 -26.70 12.00
C GLY A 291 6.03 -26.99 10.82
N GLU A 292 5.83 -28.25 10.49
CA GLU A 292 5.05 -28.69 9.33
C GLU A 292 3.55 -28.35 9.43
N SER A 293 3.04 -28.08 10.63
CA SER A 293 1.66 -27.64 10.84
C SER A 293 1.42 -26.16 10.59
N SER A 294 2.46 -25.39 10.30
CA SER A 294 2.33 -23.95 10.03
C SER A 294 1.43 -23.68 8.83
N THR A 295 0.56 -22.70 8.94
CA THR A 295 -0.36 -22.28 7.88
C THR A 295 -0.44 -20.76 7.78
N ILE A 296 -0.69 -20.26 6.58
CA ILE A 296 -1.01 -18.82 6.35
C ILE A 296 -2.51 -18.63 6.40
N LEU A 297 -3.28 -19.42 5.64
CA LEU A 297 -4.71 -19.17 5.43
C LEU A 297 -5.62 -19.98 6.38
N GLY A 298 -5.11 -21.07 6.99
CA GLY A 298 -5.96 -22.05 7.66
C GLY A 298 -6.79 -22.88 6.66
N GLU A 299 -7.25 -24.06 7.07
CA GLU A 299 -7.83 -25.01 6.12
C GLU A 299 -9.18 -24.54 5.54
N ALA A 300 -10.00 -23.83 6.33
CA ALA A 300 -11.29 -23.33 5.85
C ALA A 300 -11.12 -22.34 4.68
N GLN A 301 -10.17 -21.40 4.79
CA GLN A 301 -9.89 -20.47 3.70
C GLN A 301 -9.21 -21.17 2.51
N TRP A 302 -8.37 -22.18 2.74
CA TRP A 302 -7.78 -22.99 1.67
C TRP A 302 -8.84 -23.69 0.83
N GLN A 303 -9.82 -24.36 1.46
CA GLN A 303 -10.92 -25.03 0.77
C GLN A 303 -11.78 -24.04 -0.03
N TRP A 304 -12.05 -22.88 0.55
CA TRP A 304 -12.74 -21.79 -0.14
C TRP A 304 -11.94 -21.30 -1.35
N LEU A 305 -10.64 -21.04 -1.19
CA LEU A 305 -9.78 -20.56 -2.27
C LEU A 305 -9.68 -21.57 -3.43
N GLU A 306 -9.60 -22.84 -3.15
CA GLU A 306 -9.62 -23.89 -4.17
C GLU A 306 -10.91 -23.82 -5.00
N GLN A 307 -12.05 -23.59 -4.37
CA GLN A 307 -13.33 -23.41 -5.06
C GLN A 307 -13.35 -22.12 -5.91
N GLU A 308 -12.84 -21.02 -5.35
CA GLU A 308 -12.76 -19.74 -6.09
C GLU A 308 -11.83 -19.87 -7.32
N LEU A 309 -10.71 -20.54 -7.21
CA LEU A 309 -9.79 -20.74 -8.33
C LEU A 309 -10.39 -21.60 -9.47
N GLN A 310 -11.39 -22.43 -9.18
CA GLN A 310 -12.11 -23.24 -10.18
C GLN A 310 -13.20 -22.45 -10.93
N LYS A 311 -13.61 -21.29 -10.46
CA LYS A 311 -14.59 -20.44 -11.15
C LYS A 311 -13.97 -19.83 -12.42
N PRO A 312 -14.61 -19.97 -13.61
CA PRO A 312 -14.07 -19.39 -14.83
C PRO A 312 -14.04 -17.85 -14.80
N SER A 313 -12.94 -17.27 -15.28
CA SER A 313 -12.79 -15.83 -15.52
C SER A 313 -11.64 -15.59 -16.50
N GLU A 314 -11.62 -14.47 -17.21
CA GLU A 314 -10.48 -14.15 -18.07
C GLU A 314 -9.23 -13.82 -17.23
N ILE A 315 -9.40 -13.06 -16.17
CA ILE A 315 -8.32 -12.58 -15.29
C ILE A 315 -8.65 -12.91 -13.84
N LYS A 316 -7.65 -13.36 -13.08
CA LYS A 316 -7.73 -13.44 -11.62
C LYS A 316 -6.74 -12.45 -10.99
N LEU A 317 -7.26 -11.56 -10.15
CA LEU A 317 -6.49 -10.66 -9.29
C LEU A 317 -6.56 -11.22 -7.87
N ILE A 318 -5.44 -11.66 -7.32
CA ILE A 318 -5.37 -12.29 -6.00
C ILE A 318 -4.61 -11.36 -5.06
N ALA A 319 -5.33 -10.71 -4.16
CA ALA A 319 -4.79 -9.74 -3.21
C ALA A 319 -4.40 -10.42 -1.88
N SER A 320 -3.24 -10.05 -1.36
CA SER A 320 -2.70 -10.47 -0.07
C SER A 320 -2.06 -9.27 0.63
N GLY A 321 -2.12 -9.18 1.97
CA GLY A 321 -1.41 -8.13 2.71
C GLY A 321 0.10 -8.21 2.46
N ILE A 322 0.67 -9.40 2.49
CA ILE A 322 2.11 -9.67 2.31
C ILE A 322 2.44 -10.24 0.92
N GLN A 323 3.69 -10.04 0.49
CA GLN A 323 4.19 -10.50 -0.83
C GLN A 323 4.14 -12.03 -0.98
N VAL A 324 3.78 -12.48 -2.20
CA VAL A 324 3.65 -13.90 -2.57
C VAL A 324 4.87 -14.42 -3.33
N LEU A 325 5.30 -13.72 -4.39
CA LEU A 325 6.29 -14.24 -5.33
C LEU A 325 7.74 -14.15 -4.87
N PRO A 326 8.23 -13.09 -4.19
CA PRO A 326 9.62 -13.02 -3.84
C PRO A 326 9.99 -14.12 -2.85
N PRO A 327 11.20 -14.71 -2.98
CA PRO A 327 11.74 -15.55 -1.93
C PRO A 327 12.01 -14.70 -0.69
N LEU A 328 12.12 -15.37 0.46
CA LEU A 328 12.46 -14.66 1.68
C LEU A 328 13.77 -13.91 1.50
N HIS A 329 13.76 -12.63 1.80
CA HIS A 329 14.94 -11.80 1.83
C HIS A 329 15.58 -11.98 3.17
N GLN A 330 16.75 -12.59 3.24
CA GLN A 330 17.70 -12.30 4.31
C GLN A 330 18.72 -13.37 4.63
N GLY A 331 19.91 -12.95 5.06
CA GLY A 331 20.86 -13.61 5.93
C GLY A 331 20.27 -13.99 7.30
N ARG A 332 19.18 -14.72 7.34
CA ARG A 332 18.73 -15.34 8.57
C ARG A 332 19.25 -16.76 8.67
N SER A 333 19.54 -17.16 9.90
CA SER A 333 20.03 -18.51 10.20
C SER A 333 19.10 -19.56 9.61
N LYS A 334 19.63 -20.74 9.35
CA LYS A 334 18.99 -21.95 8.78
C LYS A 334 17.64 -22.35 9.39
N THR A 335 17.26 -21.74 10.52
CA THR A 335 16.08 -22.07 11.29
C THR A 335 14.86 -21.18 10.99
N ASN A 336 14.94 -20.29 10.01
CA ASN A 336 13.94 -19.22 9.82
C ASN A 336 12.79 -19.55 8.87
N TYR A 337 12.80 -20.74 8.24
CA TYR A 337 11.73 -21.17 7.34
C TYR A 337 10.81 -22.15 8.04
N CYS A 338 9.52 -21.86 7.98
CA CYS A 338 8.48 -22.67 8.60
C CYS A 338 7.83 -23.59 7.57
N ALA A 339 7.45 -24.80 7.97
CA ALA A 339 6.66 -25.73 7.17
C ALA A 339 7.21 -26.01 5.75
N TYR A 340 8.43 -26.48 5.67
CA TYR A 340 8.98 -27.03 4.43
C TYR A 340 9.27 -28.51 4.64
N GLY A 341 8.70 -29.39 3.81
CA GLY A 341 8.60 -30.83 3.98
C GLY A 341 9.89 -31.58 4.38
N ASP A 342 11.03 -31.32 3.72
CA ASP A 342 12.36 -31.70 4.17
C ASP A 342 13.15 -30.45 4.58
N GLY A 343 12.90 -29.95 5.77
CA GLY A 343 13.57 -28.76 6.30
C GLY A 343 15.11 -28.82 6.30
N LYS A 344 15.69 -30.02 6.26
CA LYS A 344 17.16 -30.17 6.22
C LYS A 344 17.74 -29.78 4.88
N THR A 345 17.15 -30.23 3.77
CA THR A 345 17.65 -29.93 2.42
C THR A 345 17.46 -28.43 2.09
N PHE A 346 16.32 -27.87 2.46
CA PHE A 346 16.05 -26.45 2.26
C PHE A 346 17.02 -25.58 3.07
N ASN A 347 17.20 -25.87 4.36
CA ASN A 347 18.11 -25.13 5.23
C ASN A 347 19.58 -25.23 4.76
N ALA A 348 20.02 -26.39 4.26
CA ALA A 348 21.37 -26.56 3.72
C ALA A 348 21.60 -25.71 2.46
N ALA A 349 20.56 -25.59 1.62
CA ALA A 349 20.63 -24.78 0.42
C ALA A 349 20.68 -23.28 0.72
N ILE A 350 19.89 -22.81 1.70
CA ILE A 350 19.93 -21.42 2.16
C ILE A 350 21.27 -21.10 2.82
N ALA A 351 21.85 -22.01 3.58
CA ALA A 351 23.16 -21.82 4.21
C ALA A 351 24.27 -21.48 3.21
N SER A 352 24.21 -22.01 1.99
CA SER A 352 25.20 -21.71 0.95
C SER A 352 25.07 -20.28 0.39
N LEU A 353 23.96 -19.59 0.66
CA LEU A 353 23.72 -18.20 0.29
C LEU A 353 24.14 -17.22 1.38
N GLU A 354 24.20 -17.65 2.64
CA GLU A 354 24.53 -16.81 3.80
C GLU A 354 25.97 -16.31 3.81
N GLU A 355 26.87 -16.94 3.03
CA GLU A 355 28.24 -16.45 2.86
C GLU A 355 28.35 -15.10 2.13
N THR A 356 27.24 -14.51 1.71
CA THR A 356 27.21 -13.31 0.86
C THR A 356 26.85 -12.01 1.61
N ASN A 357 27.10 -11.88 2.91
CA ASN A 357 26.97 -10.62 3.66
C ASN A 357 25.57 -9.96 3.60
N MET A 358 24.52 -10.73 3.71
CA MET A 358 23.17 -10.18 3.75
C MET A 358 22.78 -9.82 5.19
N SER A 359 23.27 -8.69 5.69
CA SER A 359 22.76 -8.09 6.92
C SER A 359 21.48 -7.33 6.62
N GLY A 360 20.38 -7.67 7.24
CA GLY A 360 19.18 -6.91 7.04
C GLY A 360 18.01 -7.34 7.91
N THR A 361 17.02 -6.51 7.98
CA THR A 361 15.74 -6.69 8.67
C THR A 361 14.90 -7.76 7.98
N SER A 362 14.10 -8.53 8.69
CA SER A 362 13.20 -9.50 8.08
C SER A 362 11.94 -8.81 7.61
N TYR A 363 11.64 -8.97 6.33
CA TYR A 363 10.36 -8.59 5.76
C TYR A 363 9.49 -9.81 5.65
N GLU A 364 8.26 -9.72 6.08
CA GLU A 364 7.30 -10.81 5.97
C GLU A 364 6.99 -11.12 4.51
N SER A 365 6.81 -12.38 4.21
CA SER A 365 6.31 -12.85 2.91
C SER A 365 5.77 -14.26 3.02
N TRP A 366 5.05 -14.72 2.00
CA TRP A 366 4.64 -16.11 1.89
C TRP A 366 5.81 -17.10 1.87
N ALA A 367 6.99 -16.63 1.52
CA ALA A 367 8.21 -17.46 1.50
C ALA A 367 8.68 -17.90 2.90
N GLU A 368 8.20 -17.28 3.97
CA GLU A 368 8.44 -17.77 5.34
C GLU A 368 7.80 -19.14 5.58
N MET A 369 6.75 -19.48 4.82
CA MET A 369 6.10 -20.81 4.84
C MET A 369 6.12 -21.42 3.42
N PRO A 370 7.24 -21.95 2.97
CA PRO A 370 7.45 -22.39 1.59
C PRO A 370 6.42 -23.40 1.09
N ALA A 371 5.98 -24.34 1.94
CA ALA A 371 4.95 -25.32 1.58
C ALA A 371 3.59 -24.66 1.30
N GLN A 372 3.22 -23.65 2.08
CA GLN A 372 1.98 -22.89 1.87
C GLN A 372 2.04 -22.07 0.58
N ARG A 373 3.17 -21.42 0.32
CA ARG A 373 3.42 -20.69 -0.93
C ARG A 373 3.39 -21.63 -2.13
N GLU A 374 4.03 -22.81 -2.06
CA GLU A 374 4.01 -23.81 -3.12
C GLU A 374 2.57 -24.31 -3.37
N ARG A 375 1.77 -24.58 -2.31
CA ARG A 375 0.36 -24.96 -2.45
C ARG A 375 -0.41 -23.91 -3.26
N LEU A 376 -0.26 -22.62 -2.93
CA LEU A 376 -0.91 -21.53 -3.65
C LEU A 376 -0.51 -21.50 -5.13
N LEU A 377 0.79 -21.52 -5.42
CA LEU A 377 1.31 -21.45 -6.78
C LEU A 377 0.85 -22.66 -7.62
N ARG A 378 0.81 -23.87 -7.03
CA ARG A 378 0.34 -25.07 -7.72
C ARG A 378 -1.17 -25.05 -8.00
N LEU A 379 -1.98 -24.55 -7.09
CA LEU A 379 -3.41 -24.36 -7.32
C LEU A 379 -3.68 -23.34 -8.43
N VAL A 380 -2.91 -22.26 -8.47
CA VAL A 380 -2.96 -21.27 -9.56
C VAL A 380 -2.54 -21.90 -10.89
N GLN A 381 -1.43 -22.66 -10.91
CA GLN A 381 -0.98 -23.39 -12.10
C GLN A 381 -2.06 -24.33 -12.63
N LYS A 382 -2.70 -25.07 -11.74
CA LYS A 382 -3.82 -25.96 -12.09
C LYS A 382 -4.98 -25.17 -12.70
N SER A 383 -5.39 -24.08 -12.07
CA SER A 383 -6.47 -23.20 -12.57
C SER A 383 -6.22 -22.70 -13.99
N VAL A 384 -4.98 -22.27 -14.30
CA VAL A 384 -4.60 -21.84 -15.65
C VAL A 384 -4.61 -23.02 -16.63
N ASN A 385 -4.00 -24.15 -16.29
CA ASN A 385 -3.93 -25.33 -17.19
C ASN A 385 -5.28 -25.98 -17.45
N GLU A 386 -6.23 -25.86 -16.54
CA GLU A 386 -7.62 -26.31 -16.72
C GLU A 386 -8.49 -25.28 -17.46
N GLY A 387 -7.90 -24.19 -17.95
CA GLY A 387 -8.60 -23.15 -18.70
C GLY A 387 -9.58 -22.32 -17.89
N LYS A 388 -9.41 -22.28 -16.55
CA LYS A 388 -10.27 -21.48 -15.67
C LYS A 388 -9.90 -20.00 -15.67
N THR A 389 -8.70 -19.65 -16.16
CA THR A 389 -8.28 -18.26 -16.30
C THR A 389 -7.15 -18.14 -17.33
N LYS A 390 -6.97 -16.97 -17.90
CA LYS A 390 -5.90 -16.67 -18.87
C LYS A 390 -4.68 -16.02 -18.19
N ALA A 391 -4.93 -15.14 -17.22
CA ALA A 391 -3.88 -14.47 -16.48
C ALA A 391 -4.16 -14.48 -14.96
N VAL A 392 -3.10 -14.58 -14.18
CA VAL A 392 -3.15 -14.43 -12.71
C VAL A 392 -2.12 -13.39 -12.30
N VAL A 393 -2.59 -12.39 -11.54
CA VAL A 393 -1.76 -11.34 -10.96
C VAL A 393 -1.98 -11.33 -9.45
N PHE A 394 -0.91 -11.50 -8.70
CA PHE A 394 -0.91 -11.26 -7.26
C PHE A 394 -0.77 -9.77 -6.97
N LEU A 395 -1.39 -9.31 -5.91
CA LEU A 395 -1.39 -7.92 -5.47
C LEU A 395 -1.00 -7.90 -4.00
N SER A 396 -0.01 -7.09 -3.61
CA SER A 396 0.52 -7.14 -2.25
C SER A 396 0.94 -5.80 -1.67
N GLY A 397 1.07 -5.77 -0.34
CA GLY A 397 1.44 -4.63 0.49
C GLY A 397 2.68 -4.88 1.37
N ASP A 398 2.67 -4.39 2.60
CA ASP A 398 3.61 -4.56 3.72
C ASP A 398 5.01 -3.92 3.55
N GLN A 399 5.60 -3.98 2.37
CA GLN A 399 7.04 -3.79 2.13
C GLN A 399 7.53 -2.33 2.13
N HIS A 400 6.64 -1.34 2.09
CA HIS A 400 6.94 0.10 2.04
C HIS A 400 7.69 0.56 0.77
N TRP A 401 7.56 -0.18 -0.35
CA TRP A 401 8.02 0.20 -1.70
C TRP A 401 7.08 -0.31 -2.79
N GLY A 402 7.28 0.16 -4.02
CA GLY A 402 6.59 -0.36 -5.20
C GLY A 402 7.45 -1.36 -5.97
N GLU A 403 6.88 -2.47 -6.43
CA GLU A 403 7.63 -3.51 -7.13
C GLU A 403 6.74 -4.29 -8.11
N LEU A 404 7.28 -4.60 -9.29
CA LEU A 404 6.68 -5.52 -10.25
C LEU A 404 7.52 -6.79 -10.31
N LEU A 405 6.86 -7.94 -10.23
CA LEU A 405 7.50 -9.25 -10.17
C LEU A 405 6.87 -10.21 -11.18
N GLN A 406 7.68 -11.11 -11.71
CA GLN A 406 7.25 -12.24 -12.53
C GLN A 406 7.87 -13.52 -11.99
N LYS A 407 7.12 -14.60 -12.01
CA LYS A 407 7.60 -15.95 -11.71
C LYS A 407 7.08 -16.94 -12.73
N THR A 408 7.96 -17.79 -13.24
CA THR A 408 7.58 -19.00 -13.95
C THR A 408 7.40 -20.15 -12.95
N ILE A 409 6.19 -20.67 -12.84
CA ILE A 409 5.90 -21.89 -12.10
C ILE A 409 6.27 -23.05 -13.05
N PRO A 410 7.25 -23.90 -12.72
CA PRO A 410 7.69 -24.96 -13.62
C PRO A 410 6.62 -26.03 -13.81
N ALA A 411 6.65 -26.69 -14.98
CA ALA A 411 5.74 -27.79 -15.29
C ALA A 411 5.76 -28.89 -14.22
N SER A 412 4.63 -29.53 -14.03
CA SER A 412 4.44 -30.62 -13.08
C SER A 412 3.49 -31.67 -13.66
N SER A 413 3.77 -32.94 -13.44
CA SER A 413 2.87 -34.03 -13.87
C SER A 413 1.48 -33.95 -13.21
N ALA A 414 1.41 -33.38 -12.00
CA ALA A 414 0.16 -33.25 -11.25
C ALA A 414 -0.63 -31.95 -11.56
N TYR A 415 0.06 -30.87 -12.02
CA TYR A 415 -0.55 -29.55 -12.13
C TYR A 415 -0.49 -28.95 -13.53
N GLY A 416 0.16 -29.61 -14.49
CA GLY A 416 0.20 -29.23 -15.90
C GLY A 416 1.48 -28.50 -16.33
N GLN A 417 1.37 -27.77 -17.42
CA GLN A 417 2.48 -27.06 -18.06
C GLN A 417 3.00 -25.92 -17.19
N ALA A 418 4.18 -25.42 -17.53
CA ALA A 418 4.75 -24.23 -16.91
C ALA A 418 3.84 -23.01 -17.16
N VAL A 419 3.70 -22.13 -16.14
CA VAL A 419 2.83 -20.96 -16.16
C VAL A 419 3.59 -19.76 -15.61
N ASN A 420 3.46 -18.62 -16.29
CA ASN A 420 3.90 -17.34 -15.74
C ASN A 420 2.79 -16.71 -14.88
N VAL A 421 3.18 -16.23 -13.73
CA VAL A 421 2.36 -15.42 -12.83
C VAL A 421 3.09 -14.13 -12.50
N TYR A 422 2.34 -13.12 -12.13
CA TYR A 422 2.85 -11.78 -11.91
C TYR A 422 2.44 -11.29 -10.53
N GLU A 423 3.16 -10.30 -10.01
CA GLU A 423 2.80 -9.62 -8.78
C GLU A 423 3.06 -8.13 -8.88
N VAL A 424 2.10 -7.35 -8.42
CA VAL A 424 2.21 -5.91 -8.22
C VAL A 424 2.22 -5.67 -6.72
N THR A 425 3.36 -5.28 -6.18
CA THR A 425 3.48 -4.78 -4.81
C THR A 425 3.36 -3.28 -4.82
N ALA A 426 2.38 -2.72 -4.12
CA ALA A 426 2.16 -1.29 -4.01
C ALA A 426 2.03 -0.91 -2.53
N SER A 427 3.16 -0.73 -1.89
CA SER A 427 3.27 -0.69 -0.44
C SER A 427 4.00 0.55 0.06
N GLY A 428 3.63 1.70 -0.44
CA GLY A 428 4.26 2.94 -0.04
C GLY A 428 3.30 4.13 -0.06
N PHE A 429 2.02 3.93 0.24
CA PHE A 429 1.03 4.99 0.14
C PHE A 429 1.06 5.92 1.37
N GLY A 430 2.20 6.61 1.52
CA GLY A 430 2.54 7.52 2.61
C GLY A 430 3.53 6.96 3.62
N GLN A 431 3.53 5.65 3.90
CA GLN A 431 4.60 5.01 4.65
C GLN A 431 5.54 4.32 3.66
N ASN A 432 6.66 4.94 3.36
CA ASN A 432 7.63 4.44 2.40
C ASN A 432 9.06 4.51 2.95
N TRP A 433 9.93 3.66 2.40
CA TRP A 433 11.36 3.71 2.66
C TRP A 433 12.05 4.66 1.66
N PRO A 434 13.13 5.35 2.07
CA PRO A 434 13.93 6.17 1.15
C PRO A 434 14.84 5.34 0.24
N TYR A 435 14.82 4.03 0.40
CA TYR A 435 15.61 3.05 -0.35
C TYR A 435 14.84 1.73 -0.45
N HIS A 436 15.25 0.89 -1.39
CA HIS A 436 14.79 -0.49 -1.47
C HIS A 436 15.88 -1.47 -1.03
N ILE A 437 15.47 -2.68 -0.71
CA ILE A 437 16.38 -3.73 -0.28
C ILE A 437 16.55 -4.76 -1.40
N GLU A 438 17.80 -4.96 -1.82
CA GLU A 438 18.13 -5.97 -2.81
C GLU A 438 17.86 -7.37 -2.27
N ASN A 439 17.27 -8.22 -3.10
CA ASN A 439 17.10 -9.63 -2.81
C ASN A 439 17.84 -10.49 -3.87
N PRO A 440 19.00 -11.05 -3.54
CA PRO A 440 19.81 -11.78 -4.51
C PRO A 440 19.19 -13.10 -4.99
N LEU A 441 18.11 -13.55 -4.38
CA LEU A 441 17.35 -14.72 -4.83
C LEU A 441 16.35 -14.38 -5.95
N ARG A 442 16.16 -13.11 -6.26
CA ARG A 442 15.36 -12.67 -7.41
C ARG A 442 16.21 -12.76 -8.66
N LEU A 443 15.70 -13.46 -9.64
CA LEU A 443 16.39 -13.64 -10.93
C LEU A 443 15.97 -12.56 -11.91
N PRO A 444 16.87 -12.14 -12.82
CA PRO A 444 16.50 -11.26 -13.93
C PRO A 444 15.56 -11.98 -14.91
N ILE A 445 14.91 -11.23 -15.78
CA ILE A 445 14.30 -11.83 -16.98
C ILE A 445 15.45 -12.25 -17.90
N TYR A 446 15.42 -13.49 -18.33
CA TYR A 446 16.39 -13.99 -19.32
C TYR A 446 15.83 -13.89 -20.73
N ALA A 447 16.73 -13.68 -21.69
CA ALA A 447 16.46 -13.66 -23.11
C ALA A 447 17.47 -14.55 -23.85
N ASP A 448 17.09 -14.95 -25.05
CA ASP A 448 18.01 -15.58 -26.00
C ASP A 448 18.96 -14.54 -26.66
N ASP A 449 19.82 -14.98 -27.51
CA ASP A 449 20.64 -14.08 -28.34
C ASP A 449 20.05 -14.00 -29.75
N LYS A 450 19.29 -12.92 -30.01
CA LYS A 450 18.72 -12.63 -31.34
C LYS A 450 17.86 -13.76 -31.92
N GLY A 451 17.20 -14.51 -31.06
CA GLY A 451 16.30 -15.58 -31.48
C GLY A 451 16.93 -16.97 -31.60
N ASP A 452 18.14 -17.19 -31.07
CA ASP A 452 18.81 -18.49 -31.08
C ASP A 452 18.19 -19.56 -30.17
N GLY A 453 17.25 -19.15 -29.30
CA GLY A 453 16.56 -20.02 -28.36
C GLY A 453 17.38 -20.43 -27.14
N ASN A 454 18.58 -19.89 -26.96
CA ASN A 454 19.42 -20.10 -25.79
C ASN A 454 19.24 -18.93 -24.78
N PHE A 455 18.37 -19.08 -23.81
CA PHE A 455 17.99 -18.04 -22.85
C PHE A 455 19.06 -17.82 -21.77
N ALA A 456 20.25 -17.38 -22.19
CA ALA A 456 21.41 -17.21 -21.31
C ALA A 456 21.74 -15.75 -20.99
N LYS A 457 21.17 -14.79 -21.72
CA LYS A 457 21.41 -13.36 -21.52
C LYS A 457 20.34 -12.77 -20.59
N ALA A 458 20.72 -11.87 -19.68
CA ALA A 458 19.76 -11.14 -18.86
C ALA A 458 19.25 -9.90 -19.61
N CYS A 459 17.94 -9.64 -19.56
CA CYS A 459 17.37 -8.37 -19.98
C CYS A 459 17.96 -7.21 -19.18
N GLN A 460 18.36 -6.15 -19.84
CA GLN A 460 18.74 -4.90 -19.16
C GLN A 460 17.50 -4.02 -19.03
N LEU A 461 17.11 -3.78 -17.81
CA LEU A 461 15.90 -3.04 -17.47
C LEU A 461 16.23 -1.91 -16.49
N PRO A 462 15.61 -0.75 -16.65
CA PRO A 462 14.72 -0.36 -17.75
C PRO A 462 15.45 -0.18 -19.09
N PHE A 463 14.71 -0.24 -20.20
CA PHE A 463 15.22 0.15 -21.49
C PHE A 463 14.27 1.08 -22.25
N LYS A 464 14.83 1.94 -23.11
CA LYS A 464 14.07 2.83 -23.99
C LYS A 464 14.00 2.29 -25.40
N TYR A 465 12.78 2.21 -25.94
CA TYR A 465 12.53 1.85 -27.33
C TYR A 465 11.44 2.72 -27.93
N ALA A 466 11.69 3.30 -29.11
CA ALA A 466 10.76 4.17 -29.82
C ALA A 466 10.12 5.27 -28.94
N GLY A 467 10.93 5.89 -28.07
CA GLY A 467 10.53 7.00 -27.21
C GLY A 467 9.77 6.60 -25.93
N VAL A 468 9.62 5.29 -25.66
CA VAL A 468 8.95 4.77 -24.45
C VAL A 468 9.96 4.01 -23.61
N THR A 469 9.88 4.20 -22.28
CA THR A 469 10.66 3.44 -21.30
C THR A 469 9.91 2.17 -20.91
N TYR A 470 10.56 1.03 -21.03
CA TYR A 470 9.99 -0.28 -20.72
C TYR A 470 10.73 -0.94 -19.56
N GLN A 471 9.96 -1.60 -18.69
CA GLN A 471 10.45 -2.31 -17.50
C GLN A 471 10.27 -3.84 -17.60
N GLY A 472 10.00 -4.33 -18.78
CA GLY A 472 9.79 -5.76 -19.05
C GLY A 472 9.88 -6.04 -20.53
N CYS A 473 9.58 -7.29 -20.88
CA CYS A 473 9.55 -7.71 -22.27
C CYS A 473 8.38 -7.06 -23.01
N ILE A 474 8.62 -6.72 -24.27
CA ILE A 474 7.64 -6.09 -25.15
C ILE A 474 7.44 -6.92 -26.41
N THR A 475 6.27 -6.79 -27.03
CA THR A 475 5.96 -7.41 -28.33
C THR A 475 5.97 -6.40 -29.49
N ARG A 476 6.34 -5.12 -29.21
CA ARG A 476 6.41 -4.09 -30.21
C ARG A 476 7.50 -4.44 -31.23
N ASP A 477 7.13 -4.41 -32.51
CA ASP A 477 7.99 -4.69 -33.65
C ASP A 477 8.65 -6.11 -33.65
N ASN A 478 8.07 -7.06 -32.90
CA ASN A 478 8.48 -8.46 -32.88
C ASN A 478 7.28 -9.37 -32.54
N ASP A 479 7.22 -10.56 -33.14
CA ASP A 479 6.17 -11.56 -32.91
C ASP A 479 6.26 -12.23 -31.54
N LYS A 480 7.44 -12.20 -30.92
CA LYS A 480 7.68 -12.75 -29.58
C LYS A 480 8.03 -11.63 -28.61
N PRO A 481 7.69 -11.80 -27.32
CA PRO A 481 8.17 -10.89 -26.28
C PRO A 481 9.70 -10.81 -26.32
N TRP A 482 10.25 -9.61 -26.32
CA TRP A 482 11.70 -9.39 -26.41
C TRP A 482 12.15 -8.25 -25.50
N CYS A 483 13.45 -8.17 -25.23
CA CYS A 483 14.09 -7.10 -24.50
C CYS A 483 15.48 -6.79 -25.07
N TYR A 484 16.05 -5.65 -24.70
CA TYR A 484 17.47 -5.42 -24.88
C TYR A 484 18.29 -6.15 -23.81
N THR A 485 19.39 -6.75 -24.24
CA THR A 485 20.37 -7.42 -23.37
C THR A 485 21.53 -6.50 -22.98
N GLN A 486 21.66 -5.33 -23.65
CA GLN A 486 22.52 -4.23 -23.26
C GLN A 486 21.86 -2.88 -23.58
N VAL A 487 22.13 -1.90 -22.74
CA VAL A 487 21.66 -0.51 -22.88
C VAL A 487 22.82 0.45 -22.60
N ASP A 488 22.74 1.67 -23.14
CA ASP A 488 23.68 2.75 -22.82
C ASP A 488 23.28 3.48 -21.49
N ASP A 489 24.09 4.46 -21.08
CA ASP A 489 23.86 5.24 -19.86
C ASP A 489 22.51 6.02 -19.86
N SER A 490 21.93 6.24 -21.03
CA SER A 490 20.60 6.85 -21.19
C SER A 490 19.46 5.83 -21.22
N GLN A 491 19.76 4.55 -20.96
CA GLN A 491 18.85 3.40 -21.03
C GLN A 491 18.35 3.08 -22.45
N LYS A 492 18.93 3.65 -23.49
CA LYS A 492 18.60 3.31 -24.86
C LYS A 492 19.28 1.98 -25.23
N GLY A 493 18.52 1.09 -25.86
CA GLY A 493 19.05 -0.20 -26.32
C GLY A 493 20.19 -0.06 -27.31
N ILE A 494 21.22 -0.88 -27.12
CA ILE A 494 22.35 -0.96 -28.05
C ILE A 494 21.91 -1.81 -29.27
N GLU A 495 22.16 -1.30 -30.46
CA GLU A 495 21.80 -1.99 -31.71
C GLU A 495 22.44 -3.38 -31.78
N GLY A 496 21.63 -4.39 -32.10
CA GLY A 496 22.06 -5.77 -32.14
C GLY A 496 22.16 -6.49 -30.79
N GLU A 497 21.98 -5.82 -29.67
CA GLU A 497 22.02 -6.43 -28.33
C GLU A 497 20.60 -6.61 -27.79
N TRP A 498 19.88 -7.58 -28.36
CA TRP A 498 18.51 -7.93 -27.97
C TRP A 498 18.29 -9.44 -28.02
N GLY A 499 17.21 -9.90 -27.39
CA GLY A 499 16.80 -11.30 -27.46
C GLY A 499 15.31 -11.48 -27.14
N ASN A 500 14.74 -12.61 -27.56
CA ASN A 500 13.41 -12.99 -27.15
C ASN A 500 13.42 -13.42 -25.68
N CYS A 501 12.46 -12.97 -24.92
CA CYS A 501 12.36 -13.34 -23.53
C CYS A 501 12.03 -14.82 -23.36
N ALA A 502 12.60 -15.44 -22.35
CA ALA A 502 12.39 -16.83 -22.04
C ALA A 502 10.89 -17.12 -21.82
N PRO A 503 10.29 -18.02 -22.60
CA PRO A 503 8.90 -18.42 -22.37
C PRO A 503 8.78 -19.27 -21.12
N ALA A 504 7.53 -19.46 -20.67
CA ALA A 504 7.25 -20.35 -19.56
C ALA A 504 7.83 -21.75 -19.81
N GLY A 505 8.60 -22.27 -18.85
CA GLY A 505 9.24 -23.59 -18.96
C GLY A 505 10.55 -23.64 -19.74
N ALA A 506 11.05 -22.51 -20.25
CA ALA A 506 12.38 -22.47 -20.86
C ALA A 506 13.48 -22.85 -19.85
N SER A 507 14.53 -23.48 -20.34
CA SER A 507 15.74 -23.67 -19.55
C SER A 507 16.48 -22.35 -19.47
N ILE A 508 16.65 -21.83 -18.25
CA ILE A 508 17.36 -20.58 -17.98
C ILE A 508 18.53 -20.83 -17.04
N PRO A 509 19.60 -19.99 -17.10
CA PRO A 509 20.65 -20.04 -16.09
C PRO A 509 20.07 -19.74 -14.73
N THR A 510 20.36 -20.60 -13.77
CA THR A 510 19.92 -20.38 -12.38
C THR A 510 20.92 -19.55 -11.58
N GLY A 511 22.00 -19.09 -12.21
CA GLY A 511 23.05 -18.30 -11.58
C GLY A 511 23.62 -18.99 -10.33
N ARG A 512 23.76 -18.26 -9.24
CA ARG A 512 24.13 -18.84 -7.94
C ARG A 512 23.07 -19.81 -7.40
N VAL A 513 21.85 -19.68 -7.87
CA VAL A 513 20.73 -20.58 -7.54
C VAL A 513 20.91 -21.97 -8.15
N GLY A 514 21.70 -22.11 -9.21
CA GLY A 514 22.03 -23.41 -9.81
C GLY A 514 22.79 -24.37 -8.90
N VAL A 515 23.41 -23.86 -7.85
CA VAL A 515 24.10 -24.65 -6.81
C VAL A 515 23.14 -25.07 -5.70
N ILE A 516 21.94 -24.48 -5.67
CA ILE A 516 20.92 -24.68 -4.66
C ILE A 516 19.90 -25.68 -5.19
N SER A 517 19.33 -26.50 -4.31
CA SER A 517 18.39 -27.56 -4.69
C SER A 517 17.30 -27.08 -5.65
N LYS A 518 16.76 -27.99 -6.47
CA LYS A 518 15.61 -27.73 -7.35
C LYS A 518 14.43 -27.09 -6.63
N ASP A 519 14.33 -27.27 -5.35
CA ASP A 519 13.25 -26.74 -4.50
C ASP A 519 13.36 -25.23 -4.31
N ILE A 520 14.56 -24.68 -4.11
CA ILE A 520 14.74 -23.22 -4.05
C ILE A 520 14.56 -22.58 -5.42
N ALA A 521 15.05 -23.21 -6.49
CA ALA A 521 14.82 -22.71 -7.85
C ALA A 521 13.32 -22.51 -8.15
N ARG A 522 12.42 -23.35 -7.58
CA ARG A 522 10.97 -23.18 -7.69
C ARG A 522 10.43 -21.96 -6.94
N LEU A 523 11.15 -21.51 -5.92
CA LEU A 523 10.72 -20.39 -5.07
C LEU A 523 11.24 -19.03 -5.57
N THR A 524 12.20 -19.01 -6.48
CA THR A 524 12.75 -17.74 -7.00
C THR A 524 11.83 -17.10 -8.02
N THR A 525 11.81 -15.77 -8.06
CA THR A 525 11.19 -15.01 -9.16
C THR A 525 12.15 -14.94 -10.35
N SER A 526 11.59 -14.94 -11.58
CA SER A 526 12.39 -14.77 -12.79
C SER A 526 12.76 -13.34 -13.06
N ASN A 527 12.05 -12.38 -12.48
CA ASN A 527 12.29 -10.96 -12.70
C ASN A 527 11.82 -10.08 -11.57
N ARG A 528 12.44 -8.91 -11.47
CA ARG A 528 12.06 -7.84 -10.55
C ARG A 528 12.25 -6.48 -11.21
N HIS A 529 11.22 -5.66 -11.12
CA HIS A 529 11.29 -4.25 -11.46
C HIS A 529 10.99 -3.45 -10.19
N LEU A 530 11.95 -2.67 -9.75
CA LEU A 530 11.82 -1.87 -8.56
C LEU A 530 11.83 -0.40 -8.93
N ILE A 531 10.84 0.31 -8.42
CA ILE A 531 10.83 1.77 -8.41
C ILE A 531 10.75 2.26 -6.98
N ASN A 532 10.60 3.50 -6.82
CA ASN A 532 10.32 4.19 -5.58
C ASN A 532 11.40 4.05 -4.53
N LYS A 533 12.32 4.96 -4.62
CA LYS A 533 13.36 5.12 -3.60
C LYS A 533 12.99 6.16 -2.55
N SER A 534 12.00 7.02 -2.80
CA SER A 534 11.77 8.18 -1.93
C SER A 534 10.36 8.79 -1.95
N GLY A 535 9.38 8.27 -2.71
CA GLY A 535 8.06 8.86 -2.85
C GLY A 535 6.90 7.93 -2.51
N SER A 536 5.73 8.51 -2.32
CA SER A 536 4.50 7.74 -2.18
C SER A 536 4.14 7.07 -3.49
N ASN A 537 3.71 5.79 -3.41
CA ASN A 537 3.40 4.99 -4.58
C ASN A 537 2.08 4.23 -4.44
N TYR A 538 1.51 3.89 -5.59
CA TYR A 538 0.37 3.02 -5.74
C TYR A 538 0.51 2.18 -7.02
N GLY A 539 -0.17 1.06 -7.07
CA GLY A 539 -0.21 0.22 -8.27
C GLY A 539 -1.38 0.59 -9.16
N LEU A 540 -1.22 0.36 -10.47
CA LEU A 540 -2.27 0.51 -11.46
C LEU A 540 -2.23 -0.65 -12.44
N ILE A 541 -3.41 -1.20 -12.75
CA ILE A 541 -3.59 -2.23 -13.76
C ILE A 541 -4.60 -1.71 -14.77
N ASP A 542 -4.15 -1.45 -15.99
CA ASP A 542 -5.00 -1.14 -17.13
C ASP A 542 -5.28 -2.43 -17.92
N ILE A 543 -6.55 -2.68 -18.22
CA ILE A 543 -7.01 -3.88 -18.94
C ILE A 543 -7.49 -3.47 -20.31
N ASP A 544 -6.76 -3.84 -21.34
CA ASP A 544 -7.19 -3.71 -22.73
C ASP A 544 -7.87 -5.00 -23.20
N TRP A 545 -9.18 -5.02 -23.11
CA TRP A 545 -9.99 -6.17 -23.47
C TRP A 545 -9.97 -6.46 -24.97
N GLN A 546 -9.77 -5.43 -25.80
CA GLN A 546 -9.72 -5.57 -27.26
C GLN A 546 -8.42 -6.25 -27.69
N ASN A 547 -7.28 -5.83 -27.15
CA ASN A 547 -5.96 -6.36 -27.49
C ASN A 547 -5.55 -7.53 -26.59
N ARG A 548 -6.35 -7.86 -25.57
CA ARG A 548 -6.06 -8.87 -24.56
C ARG A 548 -4.74 -8.59 -23.84
N GLU A 549 -4.58 -7.36 -23.39
CA GLU A 549 -3.37 -6.91 -22.70
C GLU A 549 -3.68 -6.39 -21.30
N LEU A 550 -2.78 -6.73 -20.36
CA LEU A 550 -2.72 -6.14 -19.03
C LEU A 550 -1.46 -5.28 -18.96
N LYS A 551 -1.62 -3.98 -18.75
CA LYS A 551 -0.53 -3.11 -18.35
C LYS A 551 -0.54 -2.97 -16.85
N MET A 552 0.50 -3.45 -16.19
CA MET A 552 0.73 -3.30 -14.76
C MET A 552 1.76 -2.21 -14.54
N SER A 553 1.49 -1.27 -13.66
CA SER A 553 2.43 -0.18 -13.35
C SER A 553 2.48 0.13 -11.85
N ILE A 554 3.60 0.69 -11.45
CA ILE A 554 3.76 1.39 -10.17
C ILE A 554 3.86 2.88 -10.49
N GLU A 555 2.96 3.62 -9.93
CA GLU A 555 2.81 5.06 -10.09
C GLU A 555 3.34 5.79 -8.86
N THR A 556 3.92 6.96 -9.06
CA THR A 556 4.29 7.90 -7.98
C THR A 556 3.71 9.27 -8.26
N ALA A 557 3.81 10.17 -7.29
CA ALA A 557 3.36 11.56 -7.47
C ALA A 557 4.13 12.27 -8.58
N ASN A 558 5.46 12.12 -8.59
CA ASN A 558 6.37 13.01 -9.31
C ASN A 558 7.32 12.30 -10.27
N GLU A 559 7.42 10.98 -10.22
CA GLU A 559 8.33 10.21 -11.08
C GLU A 559 7.58 9.52 -12.22
N GLU A 560 8.30 9.16 -13.28
CA GLU A 560 7.76 8.35 -14.37
C GLU A 560 7.39 6.95 -13.85
N ALA A 561 6.22 6.49 -14.25
CA ALA A 561 5.73 5.16 -13.86
C ALA A 561 6.63 4.04 -14.38
N VAL A 562 6.84 3.03 -13.56
CA VAL A 562 7.43 1.76 -14.00
C VAL A 562 6.31 0.82 -14.41
N SER A 563 6.38 0.27 -15.62
CA SER A 563 5.31 -0.58 -16.13
C SER A 563 5.80 -1.79 -16.92
N THR A 564 4.97 -2.82 -16.96
CA THR A 564 5.11 -3.97 -17.85
C THR A 564 3.76 -4.32 -18.47
N ILE A 565 3.79 -4.94 -19.65
CA ILE A 565 2.57 -5.34 -20.38
C ILE A 565 2.65 -6.84 -20.63
N ILE A 566 1.56 -7.53 -20.37
CA ILE A 566 1.40 -8.96 -20.66
C ILE A 566 0.17 -9.20 -21.51
N LYS A 567 0.16 -10.28 -22.29
CA LYS A 567 -1.04 -10.77 -23.00
C LYS A 567 -1.74 -11.87 -22.22
N PHE A 568 -3.07 -11.93 -22.34
CA PHE A 568 -3.91 -12.95 -21.72
C PHE A 568 -4.94 -13.56 -22.65
#